data_e85bfcc7d0cf0ac8459ad6e07f5388dc
#
_entry.id   e85bfcc7d0cf0ac8459ad6e07f5388dc
#
_cell.length_a   1.000
_cell.length_b   1.000
_cell.length_c   1.000
_cell.angle_alpha   90.00
_cell.angle_beta   90.00
_cell.angle_gamma   90.00
#
_symmetry.space_group_name_H-M   'P 1'
#
loop_
_entity.id
_entity.type
_entity.pdbx_description
1 polymer ?
#
loop_
_entity_poly.entity_id
_entity_poly.type
_entity_poly.pdbx_seq_one_letter_code
_entity_poly.pdbx_strand_id
1 'polypeptide(L)'
;MIRYRAAWVVPIAAPPLRDGWVDVDRGRIVAVGHDRTQAVHQEDLGAVVLMPGLVNTHTHLELSYLRQQIPPSDAFVTWVRGVMAARRSLPDAQAVEVLDAVRTGIREAVQSGTALVGDISNTLVTHAPLVESPLSAVLFYELIRFNAPDAAGLVADACARIEALEKSVHIRASLAAHAPYSVAPSVFREIRAAMEPRTHLPWSVHLAESRDETEFIGSGGGEWRTFLEQVGSWDPAWTAPGVSPVQYLDDAGFLNRRSVVVHGVQMSREDLARLSARGATLVTCPRSNAFTGAGTPPIASFYASGVPVAVGTDSLASTPDLNVFAELAAMRSLAPAVPASQLLESATLQGARALGFDAEFGSIEAGKRARLLAVTIPATVSDVEEYLVSGIEPGQLSWVGESADASRVGDS
;
A
#
# COMPACT_ATOMS: atom_id res chain seq x y z
N MET A 1 18.33 -23.30 -14.14
CA MET A 1 18.91 -22.43 -13.11
C MET A 1 19.81 -21.41 -13.79
N ILE A 2 19.64 -20.14 -13.47
CA ILE A 2 20.44 -19.01 -13.98
C ILE A 2 20.98 -18.26 -12.75
N ARG A 3 22.26 -17.85 -12.78
CA ARG A 3 22.86 -16.96 -11.80
C ARG A 3 22.92 -15.55 -12.35
N TYR A 4 22.31 -14.62 -11.61
CA TYR A 4 22.40 -13.18 -11.88
C TYR A 4 23.46 -12.57 -10.96
N ARG A 5 24.48 -11.92 -11.54
CA ARG A 5 25.51 -11.16 -10.80
C ARG A 5 25.24 -9.68 -10.89
N ALA A 6 25.52 -8.96 -9.82
CA ALA A 6 25.35 -7.52 -9.75
C ALA A 6 26.45 -6.88 -8.89
N ALA A 7 26.72 -5.58 -9.10
CA ALA A 7 27.63 -4.83 -8.24
C ALA A 7 27.19 -4.89 -6.75
N TRP A 8 25.88 -4.92 -6.53
CA TRP A 8 25.30 -5.08 -5.20
C TRP A 8 24.06 -5.98 -5.26
N VAL A 9 23.89 -6.81 -4.24
CA VAL A 9 22.62 -7.49 -3.93
C VAL A 9 22.14 -6.99 -2.58
N VAL A 10 20.90 -6.48 -2.53
CA VAL A 10 20.23 -6.01 -1.30
C VAL A 10 19.12 -6.99 -0.95
N PRO A 11 19.38 -8.00 -0.10
CA PRO A 11 18.41 -9.06 0.20
C PRO A 11 17.24 -8.60 1.06
N ILE A 12 17.34 -7.46 1.72
CA ILE A 12 16.42 -6.89 2.74
C ILE A 12 16.52 -7.66 4.08
N ALA A 13 16.33 -8.98 4.07
CA ALA A 13 16.39 -9.80 5.28
C ALA A 13 17.84 -10.05 5.80
N ALA A 14 18.84 -9.53 5.09
CA ALA A 14 20.25 -9.62 5.42
C ALA A 14 20.99 -8.36 4.92
N PRO A 15 22.18 -8.05 5.43
CA PRO A 15 22.98 -6.92 4.94
C PRO A 15 23.27 -6.98 3.44
N PRO A 16 23.48 -5.84 2.78
CA PRO A 16 23.88 -5.76 1.38
C PRO A 16 25.15 -6.54 1.07
N LEU A 17 25.17 -7.22 -0.07
CA LEU A 17 26.30 -8.02 -0.56
C LEU A 17 26.93 -7.32 -1.76
N ARG A 18 28.20 -6.90 -1.63
CA ARG A 18 28.98 -6.37 -2.75
C ARG A 18 29.46 -7.49 -3.65
N ASP A 19 29.45 -7.25 -4.98
CA ASP A 19 29.77 -8.24 -6.02
C ASP A 19 28.93 -9.54 -5.85
N GLY A 20 27.67 -9.35 -5.47
CA GLY A 20 26.77 -10.42 -5.11
C GLY A 20 26.12 -11.14 -6.29
N TRP A 21 25.49 -12.26 -5.99
CA TRP A 21 24.72 -13.03 -6.98
C TRP A 21 23.46 -13.65 -6.38
N VAL A 22 22.48 -13.91 -7.26
CA VAL A 22 21.25 -14.63 -6.95
C VAL A 22 21.05 -15.75 -7.98
N ASP A 23 20.85 -16.98 -7.49
CA ASP A 23 20.49 -18.13 -8.32
C ASP A 23 18.98 -18.24 -8.41
N VAL A 24 18.47 -18.35 -9.64
CA VAL A 24 17.06 -18.48 -9.94
C VAL A 24 16.79 -19.74 -10.74
N ASP A 25 15.79 -20.51 -10.32
CA ASP A 25 15.29 -21.65 -11.06
C ASP A 25 13.75 -21.62 -11.11
N ARG A 26 13.18 -21.76 -12.32
CA ARG A 26 11.72 -21.79 -12.53
C ARG A 26 10.97 -20.67 -11.83
N GLY A 27 11.52 -19.44 -11.90
CA GLY A 27 10.90 -18.25 -11.31
C GLY A 27 10.99 -18.16 -9.77
N ARG A 28 11.83 -19.01 -9.14
CA ARG A 28 12.08 -18.96 -7.69
C ARG A 28 13.54 -18.76 -7.39
N ILE A 29 13.80 -18.06 -6.29
CA ILE A 29 15.13 -17.88 -5.73
C ILE A 29 15.58 -19.21 -5.13
N VAL A 30 16.79 -19.66 -5.50
CA VAL A 30 17.39 -20.90 -5.00
C VAL A 30 18.45 -20.58 -3.95
N ALA A 31 19.31 -19.60 -4.23
CA ALA A 31 20.40 -19.18 -3.34
C ALA A 31 20.77 -17.72 -3.59
N VAL A 32 21.42 -17.11 -2.62
CA VAL A 32 22.04 -15.79 -2.69
C VAL A 32 23.44 -15.86 -2.05
N GLY A 33 24.39 -15.15 -2.63
CA GLY A 33 25.77 -15.13 -2.12
C GLY A 33 26.65 -14.08 -2.77
N HIS A 34 27.94 -14.08 -2.40
CA HIS A 34 28.94 -13.13 -2.93
C HIS A 34 30.31 -13.79 -3.20
N ASP A 35 30.39 -15.13 -3.15
CA ASP A 35 31.60 -15.84 -3.51
C ASP A 35 31.87 -15.83 -5.03
N ARG A 36 33.09 -16.29 -5.42
CA ARG A 36 33.50 -16.37 -6.83
C ARG A 36 33.17 -17.70 -7.50
N THR A 37 32.31 -18.52 -6.90
CA THR A 37 31.89 -19.80 -7.48
C THR A 37 31.23 -19.55 -8.86
N GLN A 38 31.71 -20.28 -9.86
CA GLN A 38 31.14 -20.19 -11.21
C GLN A 38 29.86 -21.03 -11.32
N ALA A 39 28.85 -20.49 -11.99
CA ALA A 39 27.65 -21.20 -12.38
C ALA A 39 27.70 -21.55 -13.89
N VAL A 40 27.02 -22.63 -14.29
CA VAL A 40 27.01 -23.08 -15.71
C VAL A 40 26.33 -22.04 -16.60
N HIS A 41 25.26 -21.39 -16.10
CA HIS A 41 24.59 -20.28 -16.77
C HIS A 41 24.64 -19.08 -15.86
N GLN A 42 25.28 -18.01 -16.33
CA GLN A 42 25.47 -16.77 -15.57
C GLN A 42 25.21 -15.56 -16.46
N GLU A 43 24.52 -14.58 -15.91
CA GLU A 43 24.29 -13.27 -16.49
C GLU A 43 24.87 -12.20 -15.55
N ASP A 44 25.75 -11.35 -16.07
CA ASP A 44 26.31 -10.23 -15.33
C ASP A 44 25.49 -8.97 -15.68
N LEU A 45 24.80 -8.43 -14.69
CA LEU A 45 23.96 -7.26 -14.82
C LEU A 45 24.76 -5.95 -14.70
N GLY A 46 26.06 -6.02 -14.37
CA GLY A 46 26.96 -4.86 -14.30
C GLY A 46 26.70 -3.97 -13.08
N ALA A 47 26.78 -2.64 -13.32
CA ALA A 47 26.69 -1.62 -12.27
C ALA A 47 25.23 -1.39 -11.81
N VAL A 48 24.63 -2.40 -11.21
CA VAL A 48 23.26 -2.35 -10.67
C VAL A 48 23.20 -2.84 -9.23
N VAL A 49 22.13 -2.43 -8.55
CA VAL A 49 21.65 -3.09 -7.32
C VAL A 49 20.56 -4.08 -7.71
N LEU A 50 20.74 -5.32 -7.33
CA LEU A 50 19.70 -6.35 -7.43
C LEU A 50 18.96 -6.45 -6.09
N MET A 51 17.64 -6.22 -6.11
CA MET A 51 16.79 -6.21 -4.93
C MET A 51 15.44 -6.87 -5.22
N PRO A 52 14.62 -7.24 -4.20
CA PRO A 52 13.26 -7.68 -4.47
C PRO A 52 12.42 -6.53 -5.02
N GLY A 53 11.42 -6.85 -5.84
CA GLY A 53 10.42 -5.87 -6.26
C GLY A 53 9.72 -5.24 -5.06
N LEU A 54 9.35 -3.97 -5.21
CA LEU A 54 8.72 -3.17 -4.16
C LEU A 54 7.29 -3.62 -3.86
N VAL A 55 6.83 -3.28 -2.67
CA VAL A 55 5.46 -3.48 -2.22
C VAL A 55 4.81 -2.12 -1.96
N ASN A 56 3.80 -1.80 -2.73
CA ASN A 56 2.91 -0.67 -2.50
C ASN A 56 1.74 -1.15 -1.63
N THR A 57 1.83 -0.95 -0.31
CA THR A 57 0.92 -1.59 0.66
C THR A 57 -0.47 -0.96 0.64
N HIS A 58 -0.62 0.24 0.06
CA HIS A 58 -1.89 0.96 -0.04
C HIS A 58 -1.94 1.84 -1.29
N THR A 59 -2.91 1.56 -2.14
CA THR A 59 -3.23 2.38 -3.32
C THR A 59 -4.72 2.25 -3.65
N HIS A 60 -5.24 3.18 -4.48
CA HIS A 60 -6.59 3.14 -5.04
C HIS A 60 -6.48 3.22 -6.57
N LEU A 61 -6.18 2.10 -7.21
CA LEU A 61 -6.08 2.03 -8.67
C LEU A 61 -7.40 2.43 -9.38
N GLU A 62 -8.53 2.17 -8.72
CA GLU A 62 -9.86 2.59 -9.18
C GLU A 62 -9.95 4.10 -9.41
N LEU A 63 -9.20 4.91 -8.66
CA LEU A 63 -9.21 6.38 -8.77
C LEU A 63 -8.17 6.94 -9.75
N SER A 64 -7.50 6.09 -10.54
CA SER A 64 -6.45 6.53 -11.48
C SER A 64 -6.95 7.55 -12.51
N TYR A 65 -8.22 7.47 -12.91
CA TYR A 65 -8.83 8.43 -13.83
C TYR A 65 -8.97 9.84 -13.25
N LEU A 66 -8.82 10.01 -11.93
CA LEU A 66 -8.87 11.32 -11.26
C LEU A 66 -7.52 12.03 -11.20
N ARG A 67 -6.47 11.46 -11.81
CA ARG A 67 -5.14 12.11 -11.86
C ARG A 67 -5.25 13.57 -12.31
N GLN A 68 -4.68 14.48 -11.51
CA GLN A 68 -4.65 15.93 -11.76
C GLN A 68 -6.03 16.61 -11.91
N GLN A 69 -7.13 15.94 -11.56
CA GLN A 69 -8.46 16.54 -11.62
C GLN A 69 -8.83 17.31 -10.35
N ILE A 70 -8.18 16.98 -9.22
CA ILE A 70 -8.43 17.61 -7.95
C ILE A 70 -7.15 18.36 -7.54
N PRO A 71 -7.20 19.67 -7.28
CA PRO A 71 -6.02 20.42 -6.83
C PRO A 71 -5.61 20.02 -5.40
N PRO A 72 -4.35 20.28 -5.01
CA PRO A 72 -3.93 20.19 -3.61
C PRO A 72 -4.82 21.06 -2.72
N SER A 73 -5.00 20.65 -1.48
CA SER A 73 -5.82 21.37 -0.51
C SER A 73 -5.11 21.46 0.85
N ASP A 74 -5.36 22.55 1.57
CA ASP A 74 -4.93 22.69 2.98
C ASP A 74 -6.00 22.19 3.96
N ALA A 75 -7.17 21.73 3.45
CA ALA A 75 -8.31 21.23 4.21
C ALA A 75 -8.78 19.89 3.66
N PHE A 76 -8.60 18.84 4.46
CA PHE A 76 -8.86 17.45 4.06
C PHE A 76 -10.31 17.21 3.59
N VAL A 77 -11.30 17.67 4.35
CA VAL A 77 -12.72 17.49 3.96
C VAL A 77 -13.07 18.22 2.65
N THR A 78 -12.41 19.36 2.38
CA THR A 78 -12.56 20.08 1.11
C THR A 78 -12.03 19.25 -0.06
N TRP A 79 -10.87 18.62 0.11
CA TRP A 79 -10.30 17.71 -0.90
C TRP A 79 -11.24 16.52 -1.15
N VAL A 80 -11.76 15.87 -0.10
CA VAL A 80 -12.73 14.75 -0.21
C VAL A 80 -13.99 15.17 -0.97
N ARG A 81 -14.52 16.39 -0.74
CA ARG A 81 -15.64 16.93 -1.51
C ARG A 81 -15.30 17.02 -3.01
N GLY A 82 -14.09 17.42 -3.34
CA GLY A 82 -13.58 17.45 -4.72
C GLY A 82 -13.56 16.05 -5.35
N VAL A 83 -13.03 15.05 -4.66
CA VAL A 83 -13.04 13.65 -5.11
C VAL A 83 -14.48 13.17 -5.38
N MET A 84 -15.40 13.40 -4.44
CA MET A 84 -16.79 12.98 -4.62
C MET A 84 -17.51 13.69 -5.76
N ALA A 85 -17.20 14.95 -5.99
CA ALA A 85 -17.74 15.70 -7.13
C ALA A 85 -17.21 15.12 -8.46
N ALA A 86 -15.91 14.88 -8.55
CA ALA A 86 -15.28 14.30 -9.72
C ALA A 86 -15.78 12.86 -10.02
N ARG A 87 -15.95 12.02 -9.00
CA ARG A 87 -16.54 10.68 -9.16
C ARG A 87 -17.99 10.73 -9.68
N ARG A 88 -18.78 11.72 -9.26
CA ARG A 88 -20.17 11.88 -9.76
C ARG A 88 -20.24 12.29 -11.21
N SER A 89 -19.21 12.93 -11.76
CA SER A 89 -19.17 13.29 -13.19
C SER A 89 -18.93 12.09 -14.10
N LEU A 90 -18.38 10.98 -13.58
CA LEU A 90 -18.17 9.72 -14.29
C LEU A 90 -18.60 8.55 -13.36
N PRO A 91 -19.93 8.33 -13.22
CA PRO A 91 -20.47 7.40 -12.21
C PRO A 91 -20.34 5.92 -12.60
N ASP A 92 -20.12 5.62 -13.88
CA ASP A 92 -19.97 4.24 -14.35
C ASP A 92 -18.52 3.75 -14.14
N ALA A 93 -18.33 2.89 -13.15
CA ALA A 93 -17.03 2.28 -12.89
C ALA A 93 -16.53 1.37 -14.02
N GLN A 94 -17.43 0.92 -14.92
CA GLN A 94 -17.07 0.11 -16.09
C GLN A 94 -16.83 0.96 -17.35
N ALA A 95 -16.90 2.29 -17.24
CA ALA A 95 -16.58 3.18 -18.35
C ALA A 95 -15.17 2.91 -18.88
N VAL A 96 -14.98 3.01 -20.19
CA VAL A 96 -13.70 2.72 -20.84
C VAL A 96 -12.58 3.63 -20.29
N GLU A 97 -12.90 4.87 -19.99
CA GLU A 97 -11.96 5.84 -19.40
C GLU A 97 -11.45 5.41 -18.02
N VAL A 98 -12.33 4.83 -17.19
CA VAL A 98 -11.95 4.30 -15.87
C VAL A 98 -11.05 3.08 -16.03
N LEU A 99 -11.46 2.12 -16.88
CA LEU A 99 -10.69 0.89 -17.11
C LEU A 99 -9.31 1.16 -17.71
N ASP A 100 -9.21 2.07 -18.67
CA ASP A 100 -7.94 2.45 -19.30
C ASP A 100 -7.03 3.18 -18.33
N ALA A 101 -7.58 4.02 -17.46
CA ALA A 101 -6.82 4.68 -16.41
C ALA A 101 -6.33 3.67 -15.36
N VAL A 102 -7.15 2.68 -14.97
CA VAL A 102 -6.73 1.57 -14.09
C VAL A 102 -5.55 0.80 -14.71
N ARG A 103 -5.68 0.38 -15.97
CA ARG A 103 -4.59 -0.32 -16.68
C ARG A 103 -3.32 0.53 -16.76
N THR A 104 -3.48 1.84 -16.96
CA THR A 104 -2.35 2.78 -16.99
C THR A 104 -1.68 2.89 -15.62
N GLY A 105 -2.44 3.01 -14.53
CA GLY A 105 -1.92 3.02 -13.17
C GLY A 105 -1.19 1.71 -12.83
N ILE A 106 -1.74 0.56 -13.24
CA ILE A 106 -1.08 -0.76 -13.08
C ILE A 106 0.27 -0.79 -13.82
N ARG A 107 0.31 -0.34 -15.09
CA ARG A 107 1.57 -0.30 -15.86
C ARG A 107 2.60 0.62 -15.20
N GLU A 108 2.18 1.77 -14.72
CA GLU A 108 3.04 2.72 -14.01
C GLU A 108 3.61 2.12 -12.71
N ALA A 109 2.79 1.47 -11.90
CA ALA A 109 3.26 0.77 -10.71
C ALA A 109 4.33 -0.28 -11.04
N VAL A 110 4.11 -1.08 -12.09
CA VAL A 110 5.10 -2.08 -12.57
C VAL A 110 6.38 -1.39 -13.04
N GLN A 111 6.28 -0.33 -13.83
CA GLN A 111 7.44 0.43 -14.33
C GLN A 111 8.22 1.11 -13.23
N SER A 112 7.56 1.46 -12.12
CA SER A 112 8.18 2.01 -10.90
C SER A 112 8.69 0.93 -9.94
N GLY A 113 8.77 -0.34 -10.38
CA GLY A 113 9.38 -1.42 -9.62
C GLY A 113 8.46 -2.12 -8.61
N THR A 114 7.16 -1.88 -8.64
CA THR A 114 6.20 -2.54 -7.74
C THR A 114 5.91 -3.97 -8.22
N ALA A 115 5.98 -4.95 -7.32
CA ALA A 115 5.65 -6.35 -7.55
C ALA A 115 4.35 -6.80 -6.87
N LEU A 116 3.97 -6.12 -5.78
CA LEU A 116 2.82 -6.45 -4.95
C LEU A 116 2.10 -5.17 -4.52
N VAL A 117 0.76 -5.16 -4.60
CA VAL A 117 -0.05 -4.02 -4.17
C VAL A 117 -1.14 -4.41 -3.18
N GLY A 118 -1.45 -3.50 -2.23
CA GLY A 118 -2.71 -3.48 -1.49
C GLY A 118 -3.62 -2.45 -2.16
N ASP A 119 -4.58 -2.92 -2.97
CA ASP A 119 -5.47 -2.05 -3.75
C ASP A 119 -6.84 -1.92 -3.08
N ILE A 120 -7.26 -0.70 -2.82
CA ILE A 120 -8.58 -0.39 -2.27
C ILE A 120 -9.54 -0.11 -3.42
N SER A 121 -10.68 -0.80 -3.44
CA SER A 121 -11.71 -0.60 -4.47
C SER A 121 -13.10 -0.61 -3.86
N ASN A 122 -13.94 0.35 -4.24
CA ASN A 122 -15.35 0.39 -3.87
C ASN A 122 -16.26 -0.39 -4.83
N THR A 123 -15.75 -0.75 -6.01
CA THR A 123 -16.54 -1.36 -7.09
C THR A 123 -15.99 -2.71 -7.55
N LEU A 124 -14.77 -3.08 -7.11
CA LEU A 124 -14.00 -4.26 -7.55
C LEU A 124 -13.60 -4.20 -9.05
N VAL A 125 -13.71 -3.04 -9.70
CA VAL A 125 -13.42 -2.86 -11.12
C VAL A 125 -11.95 -3.16 -11.47
N THR A 126 -11.05 -3.04 -10.50
CA THR A 126 -9.62 -3.30 -10.67
C THR A 126 -9.25 -4.78 -10.73
N HIS A 127 -10.19 -5.69 -10.37
CA HIS A 127 -9.93 -7.13 -10.30
C HIS A 127 -9.45 -7.71 -11.65
N ALA A 128 -10.22 -7.54 -12.72
CA ALA A 128 -9.86 -8.11 -14.03
C ALA A 128 -8.56 -7.51 -14.58
N PRO A 129 -8.33 -6.17 -14.58
CA PRO A 129 -7.04 -5.60 -14.96
C PRO A 129 -5.85 -6.09 -14.12
N LEU A 130 -6.05 -6.34 -12.81
CA LEU A 130 -4.99 -6.92 -11.97
C LEU A 130 -4.68 -8.37 -12.33
N VAL A 131 -5.71 -9.20 -12.62
CA VAL A 131 -5.52 -10.58 -13.07
C VAL A 131 -4.74 -10.66 -14.39
N GLU A 132 -4.96 -9.72 -15.29
CA GLU A 132 -4.26 -9.59 -16.58
C GLU A 132 -2.82 -9.06 -16.45
N SER A 133 -2.44 -8.55 -15.27
CA SER A 133 -1.16 -7.88 -15.04
C SER A 133 -0.12 -8.80 -14.38
N PRO A 134 1.18 -8.42 -14.39
CA PRO A 134 2.21 -9.15 -13.65
C PRO A 134 2.22 -8.84 -12.14
N LEU A 135 1.36 -7.94 -11.64
CA LEU A 135 1.26 -7.62 -10.21
C LEU A 135 0.60 -8.75 -9.43
N SER A 136 1.10 -8.99 -8.23
CA SER A 136 0.30 -9.66 -7.20
C SER A 136 -0.44 -8.62 -6.37
N ALA A 137 -1.63 -8.95 -5.84
CA ALA A 137 -2.40 -7.99 -5.08
C ALA A 137 -3.20 -8.62 -3.93
N VAL A 138 -3.43 -7.79 -2.89
CA VAL A 138 -4.63 -7.92 -2.05
C VAL A 138 -5.59 -6.83 -2.49
N LEU A 139 -6.71 -7.24 -3.08
CA LEU A 139 -7.81 -6.36 -3.44
C LEU A 139 -8.75 -6.23 -2.25
N PHE A 140 -8.79 -5.06 -1.65
CA PHE A 140 -9.66 -4.75 -0.52
C PHE A 140 -10.97 -4.14 -1.02
N TYR A 141 -12.07 -4.87 -0.87
CA TYR A 141 -13.39 -4.32 -1.12
C TYR A 141 -13.77 -3.39 0.03
N GLU A 142 -13.83 -2.10 -0.26
CA GLU A 142 -14.02 -1.07 0.75
C GLU A 142 -15.49 -0.73 0.99
N LEU A 143 -15.89 -0.77 2.24
CA LEU A 143 -17.23 -0.43 2.71
C LEU A 143 -17.24 0.98 3.31
N ILE A 144 -18.15 1.82 2.78
CA ILE A 144 -18.42 3.19 3.23
C ILE A 144 -19.90 3.26 3.60
N ARG A 145 -20.23 3.23 4.91
CA ARG A 145 -21.61 3.30 5.36
C ARG A 145 -21.67 3.74 6.82
N PHE A 146 -21.88 5.04 7.07
CA PHE A 146 -21.99 5.58 8.42
C PHE A 146 -23.35 5.29 9.07
N ASN A 147 -24.44 5.38 8.33
CA ASN A 147 -25.77 4.95 8.77
C ASN A 147 -26.06 3.56 8.18
N ALA A 148 -25.93 2.51 8.99
CA ALA A 148 -26.03 1.11 8.56
C ALA A 148 -27.02 0.33 9.45
N PRO A 149 -28.34 0.46 9.23
CA PRO A 149 -29.36 -0.25 10.02
C PRO A 149 -29.26 -1.78 9.84
N ASP A 150 -28.76 -2.26 8.70
CA ASP A 150 -28.47 -3.67 8.42
C ASP A 150 -26.97 -3.83 8.06
N ALA A 151 -26.12 -3.73 9.06
CA ALA A 151 -24.68 -3.93 8.90
C ALA A 151 -24.33 -5.37 8.54
N ALA A 152 -25.05 -6.36 9.09
CA ALA A 152 -24.81 -7.76 8.82
C ALA A 152 -25.10 -8.13 7.36
N GLY A 153 -26.23 -7.67 6.81
CA GLY A 153 -26.57 -7.84 5.40
C GLY A 153 -25.57 -7.16 4.49
N LEU A 154 -25.15 -5.92 4.81
CA LEU A 154 -24.13 -5.18 4.04
C LEU A 154 -22.81 -5.98 3.95
N VAL A 155 -22.32 -6.52 5.05
CA VAL A 155 -21.06 -7.27 5.07
C VAL A 155 -21.21 -8.64 4.41
N ALA A 156 -22.34 -9.30 4.58
CA ALA A 156 -22.64 -10.58 3.90
C ALA A 156 -22.65 -10.40 2.37
N ASP A 157 -23.31 -9.35 1.87
CA ASP A 157 -23.31 -9.01 0.44
C ASP A 157 -21.89 -8.70 -0.08
N ALA A 158 -21.08 -8.00 0.71
CA ALA A 158 -19.69 -7.73 0.35
C ALA A 158 -18.88 -9.03 0.25
N CYS A 159 -19.03 -9.94 1.19
CA CYS A 159 -18.40 -11.25 1.15
C CYS A 159 -18.84 -12.04 -0.08
N ALA A 160 -20.13 -12.07 -0.40
CA ALA A 160 -20.65 -12.76 -1.57
C ALA A 160 -20.07 -12.19 -2.89
N ARG A 161 -19.90 -10.86 -3.00
CA ARG A 161 -19.26 -10.23 -4.16
C ARG A 161 -17.80 -10.63 -4.32
N ILE A 162 -17.04 -10.67 -3.22
CA ILE A 162 -15.65 -11.13 -3.21
C ILE A 162 -15.58 -12.61 -3.62
N GLU A 163 -16.47 -13.45 -3.12
CA GLU A 163 -16.49 -14.89 -3.41
C GLU A 163 -16.89 -15.19 -4.86
N ALA A 164 -17.62 -14.28 -5.51
CA ALA A 164 -18.01 -14.38 -6.92
C ALA A 164 -16.89 -13.96 -7.89
N LEU A 165 -15.80 -13.36 -7.44
CA LEU A 165 -14.67 -12.99 -8.29
C LEU A 165 -13.99 -14.25 -8.86
N GLU A 166 -13.50 -14.13 -10.09
CA GLU A 166 -12.67 -15.17 -10.69
C GLU A 166 -11.42 -15.42 -9.83
N LYS A 167 -11.17 -16.69 -9.53
CA LYS A 167 -10.03 -17.05 -8.68
C LYS A 167 -8.71 -16.88 -9.42
N SER A 168 -7.76 -16.21 -8.79
CA SER A 168 -6.40 -16.05 -9.28
C SER A 168 -5.40 -16.49 -8.22
N VAL A 169 -4.27 -17.05 -8.64
CA VAL A 169 -3.17 -17.41 -7.73
C VAL A 169 -2.35 -16.20 -7.31
N HIS A 170 -2.55 -15.05 -7.97
CA HIS A 170 -1.81 -13.82 -7.73
C HIS A 170 -2.64 -12.77 -6.97
N ILE A 171 -3.98 -12.89 -7.02
CA ILE A 171 -4.88 -11.91 -6.42
C ILE A 171 -5.64 -12.57 -5.29
N ARG A 172 -5.58 -11.96 -4.11
CA ARG A 172 -6.41 -12.29 -2.96
C ARG A 172 -7.39 -11.16 -2.73
N ALA A 173 -8.64 -11.45 -2.44
CA ALA A 173 -9.63 -10.44 -2.14
C ALA A 173 -9.99 -10.45 -0.65
N SER A 174 -10.17 -9.27 -0.07
CA SER A 174 -10.46 -9.06 1.33
C SER A 174 -11.39 -7.86 1.53
N LEU A 175 -11.69 -7.49 2.77
CA LEU A 175 -12.52 -6.36 3.12
C LEU A 175 -11.68 -5.18 3.65
N ALA A 176 -12.17 -3.95 3.39
CA ALA A 176 -11.74 -2.77 4.10
C ALA A 176 -12.95 -2.03 4.68
N ALA A 177 -12.77 -1.44 5.86
CA ALA A 177 -13.63 -0.38 6.35
C ALA A 177 -12.98 0.95 5.98
N HIS A 178 -13.70 1.88 5.33
CA HIS A 178 -13.07 3.13 4.90
C HIS A 178 -12.39 3.88 6.05
N ALA A 179 -13.15 4.49 6.96
CA ALA A 179 -12.60 5.26 8.07
C ALA A 179 -13.61 5.41 9.23
N PRO A 180 -13.17 5.76 10.45
CA PRO A 180 -14.06 5.95 11.61
C PRO A 180 -15.19 6.96 11.39
N TYR A 181 -14.95 8.00 10.60
CA TYR A 181 -15.94 9.06 10.30
C TYR A 181 -16.95 8.68 9.20
N SER A 182 -16.78 7.56 8.54
CA SER A 182 -17.60 7.17 7.37
C SER A 182 -18.20 5.77 7.46
N VAL A 183 -17.90 5.04 8.56
CA VAL A 183 -18.32 3.66 8.77
C VAL A 183 -18.96 3.52 10.14
N ALA A 184 -20.14 2.90 10.19
CA ALA A 184 -20.87 2.65 11.43
C ALA A 184 -20.10 1.69 12.36
N PRO A 185 -20.25 1.85 13.71
CA PRO A 185 -19.64 0.91 14.67
C PRO A 185 -20.07 -0.55 14.45
N SER A 186 -21.30 -0.77 14.02
CA SER A 186 -21.83 -2.11 13.67
C SER A 186 -21.09 -2.71 12.48
N VAL A 187 -20.77 -1.93 11.44
CA VAL A 187 -20.05 -2.44 10.26
C VAL A 187 -18.63 -2.86 10.59
N PHE A 188 -17.91 -2.14 11.44
CA PHE A 188 -16.60 -2.56 11.94
C PHE A 188 -16.67 -3.93 12.63
N ARG A 189 -17.67 -4.15 13.50
CA ARG A 189 -17.86 -5.44 14.17
C ARG A 189 -18.18 -6.57 13.20
N GLU A 190 -19.06 -6.34 12.23
CA GLU A 190 -19.42 -7.34 11.23
C GLU A 190 -18.26 -7.68 10.29
N ILE A 191 -17.47 -6.70 9.84
CA ILE A 191 -16.23 -6.96 9.08
C ILE A 191 -15.29 -7.82 9.92
N ARG A 192 -15.07 -7.47 11.18
CA ARG A 192 -14.21 -8.23 12.09
C ARG A 192 -14.67 -9.68 12.23
N ALA A 193 -15.97 -9.90 12.42
CA ALA A 193 -16.59 -11.23 12.52
C ALA A 193 -16.45 -12.02 11.20
N ALA A 194 -16.71 -11.40 10.05
CA ALA A 194 -16.56 -12.00 8.74
C ALA A 194 -15.11 -12.40 8.41
N MET A 195 -14.13 -11.64 8.93
CA MET A 195 -12.71 -11.89 8.71
C MET A 195 -12.09 -12.87 9.72
N GLU A 196 -12.79 -13.22 10.81
CA GLU A 196 -12.29 -14.16 11.82
C GLU A 196 -11.87 -15.51 11.23
N PRO A 197 -12.72 -16.21 10.44
CA PRO A 197 -12.39 -17.52 9.86
C PRO A 197 -11.36 -17.43 8.72
N ARG A 198 -11.14 -16.26 8.14
CA ARG A 198 -10.23 -16.02 7.00
C ARG A 198 -8.83 -15.67 7.51
N THR A 199 -8.19 -16.58 8.26
CA THR A 199 -6.98 -16.32 9.07
C THR A 199 -5.76 -15.84 8.31
N HIS A 200 -5.71 -16.06 6.99
CA HIS A 200 -4.60 -15.69 6.09
C HIS A 200 -4.82 -14.34 5.39
N LEU A 201 -5.98 -13.70 5.55
CA LEU A 201 -6.30 -12.43 4.90
C LEU A 201 -6.20 -11.26 5.88
N PRO A 202 -5.54 -10.16 5.51
CA PRO A 202 -5.60 -8.90 6.24
C PRO A 202 -6.91 -8.17 5.94
N TRP A 203 -7.20 -7.12 6.71
CA TRP A 203 -8.21 -6.09 6.37
C TRP A 203 -7.62 -4.70 6.57
N SER A 204 -8.18 -3.71 5.89
CA SER A 204 -7.63 -2.36 5.87
C SER A 204 -8.59 -1.32 6.44
N VAL A 205 -8.04 -0.21 6.93
CA VAL A 205 -8.78 0.97 7.40
C VAL A 205 -7.90 2.21 7.32
N HIS A 206 -8.43 3.34 6.85
CA HIS A 206 -7.83 4.66 7.03
C HIS A 206 -8.08 5.11 8.46
N LEU A 207 -7.03 5.56 9.15
CA LEU A 207 -7.14 5.84 10.57
C LEU A 207 -6.23 6.99 11.01
N ALA A 208 -6.81 7.90 11.76
CA ALA A 208 -6.13 9.08 12.31
C ALA A 208 -5.39 9.86 11.21
N GLU A 209 -6.05 10.02 10.06
CA GLU A 209 -5.48 10.69 8.90
C GLU A 209 -5.51 12.21 9.07
N SER A 210 -6.67 12.79 9.43
CA SER A 210 -6.86 14.24 9.52
C SER A 210 -7.26 14.71 10.92
N ARG A 211 -7.05 16.00 11.16
CA ARG A 211 -7.54 16.64 12.40
C ARG A 211 -9.06 16.61 12.49
N ASP A 212 -9.74 16.72 11.35
CA ASP A 212 -11.20 16.67 11.28
C ASP A 212 -11.74 15.29 11.75
N GLU A 213 -11.03 14.19 11.46
CA GLU A 213 -11.34 12.86 11.99
C GLU A 213 -11.20 12.82 13.51
N THR A 214 -10.10 13.34 14.03
CA THR A 214 -9.86 13.38 15.48
C THR A 214 -10.91 14.23 16.20
N GLU A 215 -11.28 15.39 15.65
CA GLU A 215 -12.34 16.24 16.18
C GLU A 215 -13.70 15.51 16.17
N PHE A 216 -14.04 14.89 15.05
CA PHE A 216 -15.31 14.19 14.88
C PHE A 216 -15.47 13.03 15.86
N ILE A 217 -14.48 12.16 16.01
CA ILE A 217 -14.53 11.03 16.94
C ILE A 217 -14.47 11.49 18.39
N GLY A 218 -13.73 12.56 18.67
CA GLY A 218 -13.61 13.13 20.01
C GLY A 218 -14.84 13.90 20.51
N SER A 219 -15.53 14.61 19.61
CA SER A 219 -16.61 15.54 20.01
C SER A 219 -17.97 15.30 19.32
N GLY A 220 -17.98 14.60 18.19
CA GLY A 220 -19.16 14.44 17.34
C GLY A 220 -19.49 15.67 16.50
N GLY A 221 -18.60 16.70 16.51
CA GLY A 221 -18.75 17.96 15.77
C GLY A 221 -17.85 18.05 14.53
N GLY A 222 -17.61 19.27 14.10
CA GLY A 222 -16.69 19.60 13.02
C GLY A 222 -17.22 19.38 11.62
N GLU A 223 -16.29 19.47 10.65
CA GLU A 223 -16.62 19.39 9.20
C GLU A 223 -17.20 18.03 8.79
N TRP A 224 -16.76 16.92 9.41
CA TRP A 224 -17.31 15.58 9.10
C TRP A 224 -18.78 15.46 9.50
N ARG A 225 -19.19 16.04 10.64
CA ARG A 225 -20.59 16.06 11.04
C ARG A 225 -21.45 16.78 9.99
N THR A 226 -21.02 18.00 9.63
CA THR A 226 -21.68 18.83 8.60
C THR A 226 -21.75 18.08 7.26
N PHE A 227 -20.65 17.43 6.87
CA PHE A 227 -20.59 16.68 5.63
C PHE A 227 -21.59 15.50 5.61
N LEU A 228 -21.62 14.69 6.66
CA LEU A 228 -22.53 13.53 6.75
C LEU A 228 -24.00 13.94 6.71
N GLU A 229 -24.35 15.06 7.35
CA GLU A 229 -25.71 15.64 7.29
C GLU A 229 -26.05 16.09 5.87
N GLN A 230 -25.14 16.78 5.17
CA GLN A 230 -25.34 17.27 3.81
C GLN A 230 -25.53 16.14 2.78
N VAL A 231 -24.81 15.02 2.95
CA VAL A 231 -24.93 13.88 2.03
C VAL A 231 -26.02 12.87 2.46
N GLY A 232 -26.75 13.17 3.54
CA GLY A 232 -27.84 12.31 4.05
C GLY A 232 -27.38 10.98 4.65
N SER A 233 -26.12 10.91 5.08
CA SER A 233 -25.52 9.70 5.68
C SER A 233 -25.41 9.77 7.21
N TRP A 234 -25.84 10.87 7.82
CA TRP A 234 -25.82 11.02 9.27
C TRP A 234 -26.74 10.01 9.98
N ASP A 235 -26.23 9.41 11.05
CA ASP A 235 -27.04 8.60 11.95
C ASP A 235 -27.30 9.38 13.26
N PRO A 236 -28.54 9.84 13.52
CA PRO A 236 -28.85 10.60 14.72
C PRO A 236 -28.75 9.80 16.03
N ALA A 237 -28.68 8.47 15.94
CA ALA A 237 -28.47 7.61 17.11
C ALA A 237 -26.96 7.46 17.47
N TRP A 238 -26.04 7.86 16.57
CA TRP A 238 -24.61 7.79 16.84
C TRP A 238 -24.19 8.83 17.89
N THR A 239 -23.40 8.38 18.85
CA THR A 239 -22.83 9.22 19.90
C THR A 239 -21.32 9.20 19.80
N ALA A 240 -20.70 10.38 19.88
CA ALA A 240 -19.25 10.49 19.85
C ALA A 240 -18.61 9.69 20.99
N PRO A 241 -17.62 8.83 20.69
CA PRO A 241 -16.98 8.01 21.73
C PRO A 241 -16.11 8.84 22.70
N GLY A 242 -15.68 10.06 22.33
CA GLY A 242 -14.90 10.95 23.20
C GLY A 242 -13.46 10.51 23.40
N VAL A 243 -12.91 9.71 22.49
CA VAL A 243 -11.55 9.15 22.54
C VAL A 243 -10.83 9.39 21.21
N SER A 244 -9.56 8.96 21.09
CA SER A 244 -8.86 9.00 19.80
C SER A 244 -9.48 8.01 18.79
N PRO A 245 -9.34 8.25 17.47
CA PRO A 245 -9.77 7.29 16.45
C PRO A 245 -9.16 5.88 16.63
N VAL A 246 -7.90 5.81 17.07
CA VAL A 246 -7.21 4.54 17.33
C VAL A 246 -7.83 3.82 18.53
N GLN A 247 -8.04 4.53 19.63
CA GLN A 247 -8.69 3.95 20.80
C GLN A 247 -10.11 3.47 20.46
N TYR A 248 -10.87 4.24 19.70
CA TYR A 248 -12.21 3.86 19.26
C TYR A 248 -12.24 2.53 18.52
N LEU A 249 -11.32 2.30 17.55
CA LEU A 249 -11.25 1.03 16.84
C LEU A 249 -10.64 -0.10 17.67
N ASP A 250 -9.76 0.21 18.61
CA ASP A 250 -9.22 -0.76 19.55
C ASP A 250 -10.31 -1.28 20.49
N ASP A 251 -11.12 -0.37 21.06
CA ASP A 251 -12.26 -0.70 21.93
C ASP A 251 -13.34 -1.51 21.18
N ALA A 252 -13.51 -1.26 19.86
CA ALA A 252 -14.37 -2.06 19.00
C ALA A 252 -13.79 -3.45 18.66
N GLY A 253 -12.55 -3.75 19.07
CA GLY A 253 -11.87 -5.02 18.79
C GLY A 253 -11.46 -5.16 17.31
N PHE A 254 -11.42 -4.06 16.55
CA PHE A 254 -11.11 -4.08 15.12
C PHE A 254 -9.62 -4.23 14.85
N LEU A 255 -8.75 -3.77 15.76
CA LEU A 255 -7.31 -3.75 15.59
C LEU A 255 -6.64 -5.04 16.07
N ASN A 256 -5.84 -5.67 15.22
CA ASN A 256 -4.94 -6.77 15.57
C ASN A 256 -3.82 -6.93 14.51
N ARG A 257 -3.02 -8.01 14.61
CA ARG A 257 -1.87 -8.28 13.72
C ARG A 257 -2.21 -8.40 12.20
N ARG A 258 -3.48 -8.51 11.83
CA ARG A 258 -3.95 -8.57 10.44
C ARG A 258 -4.51 -7.23 9.96
N SER A 259 -4.58 -6.24 10.84
CA SER A 259 -5.07 -4.92 10.50
C SER A 259 -3.98 -4.13 9.76
N VAL A 260 -4.30 -3.66 8.57
CA VAL A 260 -3.52 -2.71 7.78
C VAL A 260 -4.12 -1.33 8.04
N VAL A 261 -3.44 -0.53 8.85
CA VAL A 261 -3.88 0.77 9.31
C VAL A 261 -3.16 1.84 8.51
N VAL A 262 -3.91 2.69 7.80
CA VAL A 262 -3.32 3.61 6.82
C VAL A 262 -3.30 5.04 7.35
N HIS A 263 -2.27 5.79 6.97
CA HIS A 263 -1.93 7.19 7.25
C HIS A 263 -1.32 7.45 8.63
N GLY A 264 -2.10 7.43 9.70
CA GLY A 264 -1.61 7.63 11.07
C GLY A 264 -1.08 9.04 11.38
N VAL A 265 -1.39 10.05 10.55
CA VAL A 265 -0.80 11.40 10.62
C VAL A 265 -1.05 12.07 11.97
N GLN A 266 -2.22 11.83 12.56
CA GLN A 266 -2.67 12.46 13.81
C GLN A 266 -2.50 11.56 15.04
N MET A 267 -1.75 10.45 14.94
CA MET A 267 -1.56 9.52 16.05
C MET A 267 -0.68 10.11 17.15
N SER A 268 -1.15 9.99 18.38
CA SER A 268 -0.38 10.26 19.60
C SER A 268 0.62 9.12 19.88
N ARG A 269 1.49 9.31 20.87
CA ARG A 269 2.38 8.24 21.36
C ARG A 269 1.60 7.06 21.94
N GLU A 270 0.51 7.34 22.62
CA GLU A 270 -0.41 6.37 23.20
C GLU A 270 -1.09 5.53 22.10
N ASP A 271 -1.52 6.19 21.01
CA ASP A 271 -2.11 5.52 19.85
C ASP A 271 -1.10 4.58 19.18
N LEU A 272 0.12 5.03 18.95
CA LEU A 272 1.19 4.20 18.39
C LEU A 272 1.54 3.01 19.31
N ALA A 273 1.57 3.21 20.63
CA ALA A 273 1.79 2.13 21.58
C ALA A 273 0.64 1.08 21.55
N ARG A 274 -0.62 1.53 21.36
CA ARG A 274 -1.78 0.62 21.17
C ARG A 274 -1.61 -0.22 19.91
N LEU A 275 -1.28 0.40 18.76
CA LEU A 275 -1.06 -0.31 17.50
C LEU A 275 0.07 -1.34 17.63
N SER A 276 1.19 -0.94 18.22
CA SER A 276 2.33 -1.83 18.48
C SER A 276 1.92 -3.03 19.34
N ALA A 277 1.17 -2.81 20.43
CA ALA A 277 0.67 -3.86 21.31
C ALA A 277 -0.30 -4.84 20.60
N ARG A 278 -1.06 -4.35 19.60
CA ARG A 278 -1.96 -5.17 18.76
C ARG A 278 -1.22 -5.88 17.63
N GLY A 279 0.03 -5.48 17.33
CA GLY A 279 0.81 -5.98 16.21
C GLY A 279 0.25 -5.56 14.84
N ALA A 280 -0.59 -4.52 14.80
CA ALA A 280 -1.12 -3.97 13.56
C ALA A 280 -0.01 -3.31 12.74
N THR A 281 -0.09 -3.35 11.41
CA THR A 281 0.87 -2.66 10.54
C THR A 281 0.35 -1.28 10.19
N LEU A 282 1.19 -0.27 10.41
CA LEU A 282 0.93 1.12 10.00
C LEU A 282 1.50 1.35 8.61
N VAL A 283 0.67 1.80 7.67
CA VAL A 283 1.06 2.18 6.31
C VAL A 283 1.07 3.70 6.21
N THR A 284 2.20 4.29 5.82
CA THR A 284 2.32 5.74 5.62
C THR A 284 2.36 6.10 4.14
N CYS A 285 1.70 7.21 3.78
CA CYS A 285 1.60 7.75 2.42
C CYS A 285 1.97 9.24 2.44
N PRO A 286 3.24 9.60 2.72
CA PRO A 286 3.62 10.96 3.04
C PRO A 286 3.32 11.99 1.95
N ARG A 287 3.47 11.65 0.66
CA ARG A 287 3.19 12.57 -0.44
C ARG A 287 1.69 12.86 -0.57
N SER A 288 0.86 11.82 -0.46
CA SER A 288 -0.60 11.96 -0.44
C SER A 288 -1.06 12.81 0.75
N ASN A 289 -0.57 12.55 1.96
CA ASN A 289 -0.96 13.31 3.16
C ASN A 289 -0.65 14.81 3.03
N ALA A 290 0.50 15.15 2.41
CA ALA A 290 0.83 16.54 2.14
C ALA A 290 -0.11 17.17 1.09
N PHE A 291 -0.49 16.42 0.05
CA PHE A 291 -1.35 16.89 -1.04
C PHE A 291 -2.80 17.13 -0.60
N THR A 292 -3.33 16.23 0.24
CA THR A 292 -4.74 16.25 0.68
C THR A 292 -5.02 17.24 1.81
N GLY A 293 -3.97 17.80 2.44
CA GLY A 293 -4.09 18.64 3.62
C GLY A 293 -4.28 17.86 4.93
N ALA A 294 -4.06 16.54 4.92
CA ALA A 294 -4.09 15.71 6.13
C ALA A 294 -2.97 16.09 7.10
N GLY A 295 -1.84 16.58 6.57
CA GLY A 295 -0.68 17.04 7.34
C GLY A 295 0.59 16.23 7.09
N THR A 296 1.59 16.42 7.92
CA THR A 296 2.87 15.74 7.83
C THR A 296 2.91 14.56 8.79
N PRO A 297 3.09 13.31 8.31
CA PRO A 297 3.15 12.15 9.19
C PRO A 297 4.42 12.17 10.05
N PRO A 298 4.34 11.82 11.36
CA PRO A 298 5.47 11.82 12.28
C PRO A 298 6.32 10.54 12.11
N ILE A 299 6.96 10.37 10.94
CA ILE A 299 7.69 9.14 10.53
C ILE A 299 8.69 8.68 11.61
N ALA A 300 9.49 9.59 12.17
CA ALA A 300 10.44 9.22 13.22
C ALA A 300 9.75 8.60 14.45
N SER A 301 8.56 9.10 14.82
CA SER A 301 7.79 8.56 15.94
C SER A 301 7.22 7.17 15.63
N PHE A 302 6.86 6.90 14.36
CA PHE A 302 6.40 5.58 13.92
C PHE A 302 7.47 4.53 14.22
N TYR A 303 8.69 4.73 13.73
CA TYR A 303 9.80 3.80 13.97
C TYR A 303 10.20 3.70 15.45
N ALA A 304 10.20 4.82 16.17
CA ALA A 304 10.53 4.84 17.59
C ALA A 304 9.50 4.10 18.47
N SER A 305 8.27 3.95 18.03
CA SER A 305 7.20 3.25 18.77
C SER A 305 7.28 1.74 18.69
N GLY A 306 8.06 1.19 17.74
CA GLY A 306 8.13 -0.24 17.47
C GLY A 306 6.91 -0.82 16.73
N VAL A 307 6.00 0.03 16.23
CA VAL A 307 4.94 -0.44 15.32
C VAL A 307 5.55 -0.90 13.99
N PRO A 308 5.12 -2.02 13.39
CA PRO A 308 5.52 -2.38 12.05
C PRO A 308 5.09 -1.28 11.05
N VAL A 309 6.06 -0.71 10.30
CA VAL A 309 5.79 0.38 9.34
C VAL A 309 5.94 -0.15 7.92
N ALA A 310 4.90 0.02 7.11
CA ALA A 310 4.93 -0.17 5.66
C ALA A 310 4.65 1.16 4.94
N VAL A 311 4.79 1.17 3.60
CA VAL A 311 4.58 2.35 2.77
C VAL A 311 3.56 2.08 1.68
N GLY A 312 2.78 3.10 1.35
CA GLY A 312 1.85 3.13 0.22
C GLY A 312 1.91 4.47 -0.50
N THR A 313 1.45 4.51 -1.73
CA THR A 313 1.38 5.76 -2.51
C THR A 313 0.06 6.47 -2.36
N ASP A 314 -0.98 5.75 -1.91
CA ASP A 314 -2.35 6.20 -2.04
C ASP A 314 -2.77 6.34 -3.54
N SER A 315 -3.73 7.19 -3.88
CA SER A 315 -4.29 7.29 -5.21
C SER A 315 -3.58 8.30 -6.12
N LEU A 316 -3.69 8.11 -7.44
CA LEU A 316 -3.30 9.13 -8.42
C LEU A 316 -4.16 10.40 -8.36
N ALA A 317 -5.22 10.42 -7.55
CA ALA A 317 -5.97 11.63 -7.22
C ALA A 317 -5.24 12.52 -6.20
N SER A 318 -4.30 11.96 -5.44
CA SER A 318 -3.56 12.63 -4.36
C SER A 318 -2.03 12.58 -4.51
N THR A 319 -1.51 11.88 -5.52
CA THR A 319 -0.08 11.83 -5.84
C THR A 319 0.16 11.99 -7.33
N PRO A 320 1.33 12.50 -7.75
CA PRO A 320 1.65 12.65 -9.18
C PRO A 320 1.88 11.31 -9.88
N ASP A 321 2.34 10.29 -9.12
CA ASP A 321 2.76 8.99 -9.63
C ASP A 321 2.64 7.89 -8.55
N LEU A 322 2.77 6.61 -8.97
CA LEU A 322 2.78 5.44 -8.09
C LEU A 322 4.21 4.95 -7.76
N ASN A 323 5.20 5.84 -7.77
CA ASN A 323 6.58 5.51 -7.48
C ASN A 323 6.83 5.39 -5.96
N VAL A 324 6.97 4.16 -5.46
CA VAL A 324 7.27 3.88 -4.04
C VAL A 324 8.66 4.40 -3.63
N PHE A 325 9.64 4.47 -4.53
CA PHE A 325 10.93 5.10 -4.22
C PHE A 325 10.78 6.61 -3.92
N ALA A 326 9.82 7.28 -4.55
CA ALA A 326 9.53 8.68 -4.25
C ALA A 326 8.89 8.84 -2.85
N GLU A 327 8.10 7.87 -2.39
CA GLU A 327 7.64 7.83 -0.99
C GLU A 327 8.81 7.60 -0.02
N LEU A 328 9.74 6.69 -0.35
CA LEU A 328 10.96 6.48 0.45
C LEU A 328 11.80 7.75 0.58
N ALA A 329 11.95 8.51 -0.51
CA ALA A 329 12.67 9.80 -0.48
C ALA A 329 11.94 10.84 0.41
N ALA A 330 10.61 10.87 0.37
CA ALA A 330 9.82 11.72 1.27
C ALA A 330 9.99 11.28 2.73
N MET A 331 9.94 9.98 3.03
CA MET A 331 10.19 9.44 4.36
C MET A 331 11.61 9.77 4.86
N ARG A 332 12.63 9.61 3.99
CA ARG A 332 14.02 9.97 4.32
C ARG A 332 14.15 11.46 4.67
N SER A 333 13.49 12.34 3.91
CA SER A 333 13.47 13.77 4.19
C SER A 333 12.83 14.10 5.54
N LEU A 334 11.71 13.43 5.87
CA LEU A 334 10.97 13.66 7.12
C LEU A 334 11.64 13.03 8.36
N ALA A 335 12.43 11.97 8.17
CA ALA A 335 13.04 11.20 9.25
C ALA A 335 14.49 10.81 8.92
N PRO A 336 15.42 11.80 8.84
CA PRO A 336 16.81 11.55 8.43
C PRO A 336 17.61 10.67 9.39
N ALA A 337 17.15 10.48 10.62
CA ALA A 337 17.80 9.60 11.60
C ALA A 337 17.36 8.13 11.54
N VAL A 338 16.31 7.80 10.79
CA VAL A 338 15.86 6.41 10.61
C VAL A 338 16.84 5.70 9.67
N PRO A 339 17.37 4.51 9.98
CA PRO A 339 18.26 3.77 9.09
C PRO A 339 17.61 3.50 7.72
N ALA A 340 18.39 3.66 6.63
CA ALA A 340 17.92 3.40 5.27
C ALA A 340 17.40 1.97 5.09
N SER A 341 18.04 0.99 5.74
CA SER A 341 17.59 -0.41 5.76
C SER A 341 16.16 -0.58 6.28
N GLN A 342 15.76 0.17 7.32
CA GLN A 342 14.39 0.13 7.84
C GLN A 342 13.38 0.76 6.87
N LEU A 343 13.75 1.85 6.20
CA LEU A 343 12.92 2.46 5.16
C LEU A 343 12.71 1.47 3.98
N LEU A 344 13.79 0.80 3.53
CA LEU A 344 13.70 -0.21 2.48
C LEU A 344 12.86 -1.42 2.91
N GLU A 345 13.00 -1.86 4.16
CA GLU A 345 12.17 -2.94 4.70
C GLU A 345 10.68 -2.58 4.67
N SER A 346 10.32 -1.31 4.94
CA SER A 346 8.92 -0.82 4.86
C SER A 346 8.34 -0.90 3.45
N ALA A 347 9.15 -0.67 2.41
CA ALA A 347 8.74 -0.74 1.01
C ALA A 347 8.84 -2.15 0.41
N THR A 348 9.18 -3.15 1.21
CA THR A 348 9.43 -4.52 0.74
C THR A 348 8.87 -5.55 1.72
N LEU A 349 9.65 -6.04 2.68
CA LEU A 349 9.29 -7.15 3.55
C LEU A 349 8.14 -6.82 4.51
N GLN A 350 8.08 -5.62 5.07
CA GLN A 350 6.98 -5.24 5.98
C GLN A 350 5.66 -5.10 5.22
N GLY A 351 5.69 -4.51 4.01
CA GLY A 351 4.51 -4.48 3.14
C GLY A 351 4.04 -5.89 2.76
N ALA A 352 4.97 -6.80 2.42
CA ALA A 352 4.64 -8.19 2.11
C ALA A 352 4.02 -8.92 3.31
N ARG A 353 4.53 -8.70 4.54
CA ARG A 353 3.95 -9.22 5.78
C ARG A 353 2.55 -8.68 6.03
N ALA A 354 2.35 -7.36 5.87
CA ALA A 354 1.07 -6.71 6.03
C ALA A 354 0.00 -7.30 5.11
N LEU A 355 0.39 -7.61 3.88
CA LEU A 355 -0.49 -8.18 2.86
C LEU A 355 -0.56 -9.72 2.90
N GLY A 356 0.17 -10.39 3.80
CA GLY A 356 0.19 -11.85 3.95
C GLY A 356 0.89 -12.59 2.79
N PHE A 357 1.83 -11.94 2.11
CA PHE A 357 2.59 -12.48 0.98
C PHE A 357 4.09 -12.65 1.28
N ASP A 358 4.51 -12.54 2.52
CA ASP A 358 5.92 -12.59 2.94
C ASP A 358 6.62 -13.93 2.67
N ALA A 359 5.87 -15.02 2.51
CA ALA A 359 6.40 -16.29 2.03
C ALA A 359 6.81 -16.27 0.55
N GLU A 360 6.34 -15.27 -0.23
CA GLU A 360 6.56 -15.18 -1.68
C GLU A 360 7.32 -13.93 -2.11
N PHE A 361 7.21 -12.82 -1.38
CA PHE A 361 7.72 -11.49 -1.74
C PHE A 361 8.47 -10.80 -0.59
N GLY A 362 9.07 -9.65 -0.89
CA GLY A 362 9.60 -8.68 0.05
C GLY A 362 11.07 -8.87 0.44
N SER A 363 11.70 -9.99 0.08
CA SER A 363 13.14 -10.22 0.32
C SER A 363 13.72 -11.22 -0.68
N ILE A 364 15.06 -11.23 -0.83
CA ILE A 364 15.78 -12.25 -1.60
C ILE A 364 16.15 -13.39 -0.64
N GLU A 365 15.30 -14.40 -0.58
CA GLU A 365 15.47 -15.60 0.22
C GLU A 365 15.08 -16.83 -0.59
N ALA A 366 15.75 -17.98 -0.31
CA ALA A 366 15.47 -19.24 -1.01
C ALA A 366 13.98 -19.64 -0.86
N GLY A 367 13.36 -20.04 -1.96
CA GLY A 367 11.97 -20.44 -2.05
C GLY A 367 11.01 -19.32 -2.44
N LYS A 368 11.35 -18.04 -2.27
CA LYS A 368 10.52 -16.91 -2.68
C LYS A 368 10.49 -16.72 -4.20
N ARG A 369 9.52 -15.99 -4.71
CA ARG A 369 9.44 -15.66 -6.15
C ARG A 369 10.60 -14.77 -6.55
N ALA A 370 11.18 -15.04 -7.71
CA ALA A 370 12.26 -14.26 -8.29
C ALA A 370 11.73 -13.03 -9.03
N ARG A 371 10.86 -12.22 -8.40
CA ARG A 371 10.48 -10.90 -8.89
C ARG A 371 11.55 -9.90 -8.45
N LEU A 372 12.63 -9.88 -9.21
CA LEU A 372 13.84 -9.14 -8.89
C LEU A 372 13.93 -7.89 -9.74
N LEU A 373 14.29 -6.78 -9.06
CA LEU A 373 14.47 -5.47 -9.66
C LEU A 373 15.96 -5.15 -9.72
N ALA A 374 16.45 -4.77 -10.89
CA ALA A 374 17.78 -4.21 -11.09
C ALA A 374 17.68 -2.68 -11.16
N VAL A 375 18.37 -2.01 -10.24
CA VAL A 375 18.44 -0.55 -10.15
C VAL A 375 19.82 -0.11 -10.65
N THR A 376 19.89 0.65 -11.74
CA THR A 376 21.15 1.20 -12.25
C THR A 376 21.72 2.22 -11.27
N ILE A 377 23.01 2.06 -10.92
CA ILE A 377 23.71 2.94 -9.99
C ILE A 377 25.02 3.47 -10.57
N PRO A 378 25.45 4.67 -10.16
CA PRO A 378 26.82 5.13 -10.41
C PRO A 378 27.85 4.23 -9.71
N ALA A 379 29.00 4.01 -10.37
CA ALA A 379 30.08 3.19 -9.79
C ALA A 379 30.68 3.77 -8.47
N THR A 380 30.40 5.02 -8.17
CA THR A 380 30.87 5.75 -6.98
C THR A 380 30.01 5.50 -5.74
N VAL A 381 28.88 4.80 -5.85
CA VAL A 381 28.00 4.52 -4.72
C VAL A 381 28.69 3.57 -3.74
N SER A 382 28.88 4.06 -2.51
CA SER A 382 29.47 3.31 -1.39
C SER A 382 28.44 2.85 -0.37
N ASP A 383 27.38 3.64 -0.14
CA ASP A 383 26.22 3.32 0.69
C ASP A 383 25.03 3.10 -0.23
N VAL A 384 24.76 1.83 -0.51
CA VAL A 384 23.74 1.44 -1.48
C VAL A 384 22.31 1.61 -0.92
N GLU A 385 22.13 1.41 0.39
CA GLU A 385 20.82 1.54 1.02
C GLU A 385 20.41 3.01 1.07
N GLU A 386 21.35 3.91 1.42
CA GLU A 386 21.10 5.36 1.41
C GLU A 386 20.82 5.87 -0.01
N TYR A 387 21.52 5.35 -1.02
CA TYR A 387 21.23 5.68 -2.42
C TYR A 387 19.81 5.29 -2.83
N LEU A 388 19.35 4.09 -2.47
CA LEU A 388 18.04 3.59 -2.84
C LEU A 388 16.89 4.40 -2.21
N VAL A 389 17.08 4.99 -1.04
CA VAL A 389 16.06 5.83 -0.38
C VAL A 389 16.16 7.32 -0.73
N SER A 390 17.10 7.71 -1.59
CA SER A 390 17.28 9.11 -2.01
C SER A 390 16.37 9.53 -3.17
N GLY A 391 15.60 8.62 -3.74
CA GLY A 391 14.70 8.84 -4.89
C GLY A 391 15.25 8.19 -6.16
N ILE A 392 14.63 7.10 -6.59
CA ILE A 392 14.96 6.37 -7.80
C ILE A 392 13.85 6.61 -8.82
N GLU A 393 14.25 6.97 -10.04
CA GLU A 393 13.32 7.22 -11.14
C GLU A 393 13.06 5.92 -11.94
N PRO A 394 11.88 5.76 -12.55
CA PRO A 394 11.54 4.55 -13.33
C PRO A 394 12.55 4.23 -14.44
N GLY A 395 13.18 5.23 -15.04
CA GLY A 395 14.21 5.04 -16.08
C GLY A 395 15.50 4.35 -15.60
N GLN A 396 15.70 4.21 -14.28
CA GLN A 396 16.84 3.51 -13.68
C GLN A 396 16.51 2.03 -13.39
N LEU A 397 15.27 1.59 -13.64
CA LEU A 397 14.75 0.30 -13.22
C LEU A 397 14.62 -0.66 -14.39
N SER A 398 14.93 -1.93 -14.14
CA SER A 398 14.59 -3.03 -15.04
C SER A 398 14.25 -4.31 -14.26
N TRP A 399 13.29 -5.07 -14.77
CA TRP A 399 12.96 -6.38 -14.21
C TRP A 399 13.94 -7.45 -14.71
N VAL A 400 14.47 -8.28 -13.79
CA VAL A 400 15.40 -9.34 -14.14
C VAL A 400 14.65 -10.53 -14.71
N GLY A 401 15.14 -11.05 -15.85
CA GLY A 401 14.57 -12.21 -16.54
C GLY A 401 13.37 -11.90 -17.43
N GLU A 402 12.91 -10.67 -17.52
CA GLU A 402 12.00 -10.20 -18.55
C GLU A 402 12.86 -9.70 -19.75
N SER A 403 12.72 -10.34 -20.93
CA SER A 403 13.38 -9.86 -22.14
C SER A 403 12.88 -8.45 -22.48
N ALA A 404 13.79 -7.59 -22.94
CA ALA A 404 13.47 -6.21 -23.34
C ALA A 404 12.38 -6.07 -24.44
N ASP A 405 11.91 -7.18 -24.99
CA ASP A 405 10.84 -7.23 -26.01
C ASP A 405 9.43 -7.12 -25.44
N ALA A 406 9.22 -7.38 -24.12
CA ALA A 406 7.90 -7.27 -23.53
C ALA A 406 7.44 -5.81 -23.31
N SER A 407 8.37 -4.83 -23.39
CA SER A 407 8.07 -3.40 -23.26
C SER A 407 7.54 -2.74 -24.55
N ARG A 408 7.50 -3.46 -25.70
CA ARG A 408 7.08 -2.93 -27.00
C ARG A 408 5.69 -3.34 -27.47
N VAL A 409 4.92 -4.07 -26.66
CA VAL A 409 3.53 -4.42 -26.98
C VAL A 409 2.61 -3.36 -26.36
N GLY A 410 2.47 -2.22 -27.03
CA GLY A 410 1.59 -1.14 -26.56
C GLY A 410 1.52 0.12 -27.43
N ASP A 411 2.23 0.16 -28.57
CA ASP A 411 2.07 1.24 -29.56
C ASP A 411 1.55 0.65 -30.87
N SER A 412 0.26 0.32 -30.92
CA SER A 412 -0.48 0.11 -32.18
C SER A 412 -1.97 0.39 -31.97
#